data_82188bb9856c8f0dd132bd57f222ed59
#
_entry.id   82188bb9856c8f0dd132bd57f222ed59
#
_cell.length_a   1.000
_cell.length_b   1.000
_cell.length_c   1.000
_cell.angle_alpha   90.00
_cell.angle_beta   90.00
_cell.angle_gamma   90.00
#
_symmetry.space_group_name_H-M   'P 1'
#
loop_
_entity.id
_entity.type
_entity.pdbx_description
1 polymer ?
#
loop_
_entity_poly.entity_id
_entity_poly.type
_entity_poly.pdbx_seq_one_letter_code
_entity_poly.pdbx_strand_id
1 'polypeptide(L)'
;GFAGLVTARHLVKAGVVEKLCDVTVIDAAAAHVYTPWLYEAATGALRGETGATKSKMIKMASFTYATLPGFKGVRFVQKRIEGVDLVAKQVVVEGKRLIPYDVLVVSLGAEPNYFGVPGLPENALVLKRLDDAQKIHDAIVRLLDKASARQPKYILIAGAGPNGVEFVSELANTIRILERRERIQSGIIKITLADPNPELFTILAPSLRKRAVRRLEKLGVELRPGLRVAEVGQGYVKAFTGTGKHNDAVRLPADLCIWSAGVKVNTLATSLSVLKDDRGRIVLENSYMVASHPGVFAAGDCASLINPHTGKPDPQSAQVAHYQTHDLSKNIIRYIKGQPLKAAHLPKRWAFFSALGGACAAGTLGGVKFWGYPAFLLRRISDLYYFLYLLPLVPALKTWLEGVRLYHKNDC
;
A
#
# COMPACT_ATOMS: atom_id res chain seq x y z
N GLY A 1 10.63 0.13 -4.32
CA GLY A 1 9.56 -0.29 -3.41
C GLY A 1 10.05 -1.27 -2.34
N PHE A 2 9.13 -1.89 -1.58
CA PHE A 2 9.46 -2.77 -0.43
C PHE A 2 10.42 -3.90 -0.80
N ALA A 3 10.07 -4.73 -1.76
CA ALA A 3 10.88 -5.90 -2.10
C ALA A 3 12.28 -5.53 -2.59
N GLY A 4 12.42 -4.66 -3.59
CA GLY A 4 13.72 -4.30 -4.16
C GLY A 4 14.64 -3.62 -3.15
N LEU A 5 14.10 -2.67 -2.37
CA LEU A 5 14.91 -1.94 -1.40
C LEU A 5 15.41 -2.84 -0.26
N VAL A 6 14.51 -3.67 0.31
CA VAL A 6 14.90 -4.57 1.41
C VAL A 6 15.82 -5.68 0.91
N THR A 7 15.68 -6.16 -0.35
CA THR A 7 16.64 -7.09 -0.96
C THR A 7 18.05 -6.46 -1.01
N ALA A 8 18.16 -5.22 -1.52
CA ALA A 8 19.45 -4.51 -1.53
C ALA A 8 20.03 -4.37 -0.11
N ARG A 9 19.19 -4.04 0.88
CA ARG A 9 19.60 -3.97 2.29
C ARG A 9 20.13 -5.30 2.83
N HIS A 10 19.50 -6.43 2.48
CA HIS A 10 19.99 -7.76 2.87
C HIS A 10 21.34 -8.08 2.25
N LEU A 11 21.56 -7.71 0.98
CA LEU A 11 22.86 -7.90 0.32
C LEU A 11 23.97 -7.08 1.01
N VAL A 12 23.68 -5.83 1.42
CA VAL A 12 24.63 -5.03 2.21
C VAL A 12 24.91 -5.69 3.57
N LYS A 13 23.87 -6.12 4.30
CA LYS A 13 24.02 -6.80 5.60
C LYS A 13 24.83 -8.11 5.48
N ALA A 14 24.73 -8.81 4.36
CA ALA A 14 25.50 -10.01 4.09
C ALA A 14 26.99 -9.73 3.73
N GLY A 15 27.39 -8.46 3.60
CA GLY A 15 28.74 -8.05 3.29
C GLY A 15 29.24 -8.45 1.90
N VAL A 16 28.31 -8.63 0.95
CA VAL A 16 28.63 -9.07 -0.43
C VAL A 16 28.71 -7.91 -1.43
N VAL A 17 28.15 -6.75 -1.09
CA VAL A 17 28.22 -5.54 -1.92
C VAL A 17 29.66 -5.04 -2.00
N GLU A 18 30.11 -4.62 -3.17
CA GLU A 18 31.51 -4.24 -3.51
C GLU A 18 32.53 -5.39 -3.43
N LYS A 19 32.20 -6.53 -2.82
CA LYS A 19 33.08 -7.68 -2.69
C LYS A 19 32.78 -8.80 -3.67
N LEU A 20 31.49 -9.03 -3.92
CA LEU A 20 30.99 -10.12 -4.76
C LEU A 20 30.14 -9.58 -5.92
N CYS A 21 29.44 -8.47 -5.71
CA CYS A 21 28.59 -7.85 -6.70
C CYS A 21 28.44 -6.35 -6.48
N ASP A 22 28.18 -5.61 -7.56
CA ASP A 22 27.71 -4.25 -7.54
C ASP A 22 26.17 -4.24 -7.53
N VAL A 23 25.57 -3.46 -6.63
CA VAL A 23 24.13 -3.38 -6.51
C VAL A 23 23.63 -2.02 -6.98
N THR A 24 22.75 -2.03 -7.98
CA THR A 24 22.07 -0.83 -8.47
C THR A 24 20.57 -0.95 -8.22
N VAL A 25 19.99 0.03 -7.55
CA VAL A 25 18.54 0.19 -7.39
C VAL A 25 18.06 1.28 -8.34
N ILE A 26 17.12 0.94 -9.22
CA ILE A 26 16.51 1.87 -10.17
C ILE A 26 15.07 2.13 -9.74
N ASP A 27 14.72 3.39 -9.56
CA ASP A 27 13.36 3.81 -9.20
C ASP A 27 13.06 5.18 -9.85
N ALA A 28 11.84 5.38 -10.34
CA ALA A 28 11.40 6.67 -10.85
C ALA A 28 11.27 7.73 -9.75
N ALA A 29 11.01 7.30 -8.51
CA ALA A 29 10.94 8.18 -7.35
C ALA A 29 12.31 8.39 -6.71
N ALA A 30 12.52 9.56 -6.09
CA ALA A 30 13.73 9.86 -5.31
C ALA A 30 13.73 9.22 -3.91
N ALA A 31 12.60 8.63 -3.51
CA ALA A 31 12.42 8.12 -2.16
C ALA A 31 11.54 6.87 -2.13
N HIS A 32 11.81 6.01 -1.15
CA HIS A 32 10.90 4.94 -0.78
C HIS A 32 9.76 5.49 0.06
N VAL A 33 8.53 5.09 -0.27
CA VAL A 33 7.33 5.47 0.48
C VAL A 33 6.86 4.28 1.31
N TYR A 34 6.72 4.50 2.62
CA TYR A 34 6.11 3.54 3.53
C TYR A 34 4.59 3.65 3.43
N THR A 35 4.01 2.94 2.47
CA THR A 35 2.58 3.05 2.13
C THR A 35 1.61 2.78 3.28
N PRO A 36 1.93 1.94 4.31
CA PRO A 36 1.04 1.77 5.46
C PRO A 36 0.77 3.02 6.29
N TRP A 37 1.52 4.11 6.10
CA TRP A 37 1.28 5.40 6.78
C TRP A 37 0.60 6.45 5.90
N LEU A 38 0.31 6.15 4.63
CA LEU A 38 -0.26 7.14 3.70
C LEU A 38 -1.65 7.62 4.11
N TYR A 39 -2.49 6.76 4.67
CA TYR A 39 -3.82 7.16 5.12
C TYR A 39 -3.72 8.14 6.32
N GLU A 40 -2.78 7.95 7.24
CA GLU A 40 -2.52 8.88 8.35
C GLU A 40 -1.92 10.21 7.83
N ALA A 41 -1.02 10.13 6.83
CA ALA A 41 -0.46 11.32 6.20
C ALA A 41 -1.54 12.16 5.48
N ALA A 42 -2.53 11.51 4.85
CA ALA A 42 -3.61 12.19 4.16
C ALA A 42 -4.64 12.83 5.11
N THR A 43 -4.86 12.27 6.29
CA THR A 43 -5.91 12.70 7.23
C THR A 43 -5.39 13.44 8.46
N GLY A 44 -4.14 13.26 8.83
CA GLY A 44 -3.62 13.71 10.11
C GLY A 44 -3.57 15.22 10.32
N ALA A 45 -3.18 16.00 9.32
CA ALA A 45 -3.01 17.44 9.42
C ALA A 45 -4.32 18.24 9.23
N LEU A 46 -5.47 17.58 9.12
CA LEU A 46 -6.79 18.23 9.05
C LEU A 46 -7.17 18.95 10.36
N ARG A 47 -6.44 18.72 11.43
CA ARG A 47 -6.78 19.15 12.80
C ARG A 47 -6.36 20.56 13.16
N GLY A 48 -5.99 21.39 12.20
CA GLY A 48 -5.60 22.78 12.43
C GLY A 48 -4.17 22.94 12.99
N GLU A 49 -3.34 21.95 12.74
CA GLU A 49 -1.90 22.05 13.02
C GLU A 49 -1.19 22.90 11.94
N THR A 50 -0.07 23.52 12.32
CA THR A 50 0.68 24.41 11.43
C THR A 50 1.17 23.69 10.17
N GLY A 51 1.42 24.43 9.08
CA GLY A 51 1.98 23.88 7.83
C GLY A 51 3.26 23.06 8.03
N ALA A 52 4.02 23.34 9.11
CA ALA A 52 5.19 22.57 9.51
C ALA A 52 4.83 21.14 9.95
N THR A 53 3.78 20.95 10.72
CA THR A 53 3.33 19.62 11.16
C THR A 53 2.79 18.80 9.99
N LYS A 54 2.01 19.41 9.08
CA LYS A 54 1.57 18.78 7.84
C LYS A 54 2.75 18.27 7.02
N SER A 55 3.74 19.14 6.75
CA SER A 55 4.95 18.76 6.01
C SER A 55 5.71 17.63 6.71
N LYS A 56 5.78 17.63 8.04
CA LYS A 56 6.43 16.57 8.82
C LYS A 56 5.66 15.24 8.70
N MET A 57 4.33 15.24 8.82
CA MET A 57 3.51 14.03 8.70
C MET A 57 3.66 13.35 7.35
N ILE A 58 3.63 14.13 6.28
CA ILE A 58 3.80 13.61 4.93
C ILE A 58 5.23 13.05 4.74
N LYS A 59 6.24 13.80 5.18
CA LYS A 59 7.65 13.38 5.07
C LYS A 59 7.99 12.14 5.87
N MET A 60 7.32 11.90 7.01
CA MET A 60 7.54 10.71 7.84
C MET A 60 7.27 9.40 7.10
N ALA A 61 6.37 9.39 6.11
CA ALA A 61 6.11 8.21 5.28
C ALA A 61 7.13 8.03 4.14
N SER A 62 8.18 8.86 4.06
CA SER A 62 9.12 8.90 2.94
C SER A 62 10.57 8.79 3.40
N PHE A 63 11.36 7.97 2.69
CA PHE A 63 12.79 7.70 2.96
C PHE A 63 13.59 7.99 1.70
N THR A 64 14.27 9.14 1.66
CA THR A 64 15.07 9.58 0.50
C THR A 64 16.24 8.64 0.26
N TYR A 65 16.37 8.10 -0.95
CA TYR A 65 17.41 7.14 -1.30
C TYR A 65 18.83 7.68 -1.10
N ALA A 66 19.07 8.93 -1.46
CA ALA A 66 20.40 9.56 -1.36
C ALA A 66 20.94 9.64 0.08
N THR A 67 20.07 9.68 1.08
CA THR A 67 20.45 9.82 2.49
C THR A 67 20.05 8.60 3.34
N LEU A 68 19.61 7.52 2.69
CA LEU A 68 19.09 6.34 3.40
C LEU A 68 20.24 5.60 4.11
N PRO A 69 20.24 5.53 5.45
CA PRO A 69 21.34 4.91 6.17
C PRO A 69 21.35 3.40 5.97
N GLY A 70 22.56 2.81 5.92
CA GLY A 70 22.74 1.36 5.83
C GLY A 70 22.75 0.80 4.41
N PHE A 71 22.93 1.65 3.40
CA PHE A 71 23.03 1.27 1.98
C PHE A 71 24.41 1.62 1.38
N LYS A 72 25.46 1.49 2.18
CA LYS A 72 26.84 1.72 1.70
C LYS A 72 27.13 0.80 0.51
N GLY A 73 27.70 1.33 -0.57
CA GLY A 73 28.05 0.61 -1.79
C GLY A 73 26.87 0.37 -2.76
N VAL A 74 25.63 0.69 -2.38
CA VAL A 74 24.48 0.59 -3.28
C VAL A 74 24.36 1.86 -4.11
N ARG A 75 24.31 1.70 -5.44
CA ARG A 75 24.06 2.81 -6.36
C ARG A 75 22.56 3.02 -6.58
N PHE A 76 22.05 4.20 -6.31
CA PHE A 76 20.67 4.59 -6.62
C PHE A 76 20.60 5.37 -7.95
N VAL A 77 19.73 4.94 -8.85
CA VAL A 77 19.49 5.58 -10.15
C VAL A 77 18.04 6.04 -10.19
N GLN A 78 17.83 7.35 -10.06
CA GLN A 78 16.50 7.94 -10.18
C GLN A 78 16.16 8.12 -11.65
N LYS A 79 15.52 7.12 -12.23
CA LYS A 79 15.07 7.08 -13.62
C LYS A 79 13.85 6.19 -13.76
N ARG A 80 12.94 6.54 -14.68
CA ARG A 80 11.86 5.65 -15.10
C ARG A 80 12.44 4.51 -15.92
N ILE A 81 12.03 3.29 -15.65
CA ILE A 81 12.34 2.13 -16.49
C ILE A 81 11.33 2.12 -17.64
N GLU A 82 11.80 2.09 -18.89
CA GLU A 82 11.00 2.06 -20.11
C GLU A 82 10.89 0.65 -20.69
N GLY A 83 11.87 -0.24 -20.39
CA GLY A 83 11.87 -1.61 -20.86
C GLY A 83 12.93 -2.46 -20.18
N VAL A 84 12.84 -3.76 -20.41
CA VAL A 84 13.86 -4.74 -20.01
C VAL A 84 14.04 -5.71 -21.17
N ASP A 85 15.25 -5.80 -21.67
CA ASP A 85 15.69 -6.83 -22.61
C ASP A 85 16.29 -7.99 -21.82
N LEU A 86 15.53 -9.10 -21.75
CA LEU A 86 15.95 -10.29 -21.00
C LEU A 86 17.03 -11.10 -21.74
N VAL A 87 17.11 -10.97 -23.07
CA VAL A 87 18.09 -11.67 -23.92
C VAL A 87 19.43 -10.95 -23.88
N ALA A 88 19.41 -9.63 -24.14
CA ALA A 88 20.61 -8.79 -24.07
C ALA A 88 21.04 -8.47 -22.63
N LYS A 89 20.25 -8.85 -21.62
CA LYS A 89 20.45 -8.56 -20.20
C LYS A 89 20.66 -7.08 -19.91
N GLN A 90 19.73 -6.26 -20.36
CA GLN A 90 19.80 -4.81 -20.23
C GLN A 90 18.47 -4.24 -19.75
N VAL A 91 18.54 -3.24 -18.86
CA VAL A 91 17.41 -2.40 -18.46
C VAL A 91 17.47 -1.09 -19.23
N VAL A 92 16.40 -0.76 -19.95
CA VAL A 92 16.24 0.50 -20.66
C VAL A 92 15.63 1.52 -19.72
N VAL A 93 16.30 2.60 -19.45
CA VAL A 93 15.80 3.69 -18.60
C VAL A 93 15.59 4.95 -19.41
N GLU A 94 14.85 5.88 -18.83
CA GLU A 94 14.50 7.19 -19.39
C GLU A 94 15.68 7.85 -20.09
N GLY A 95 15.44 8.27 -21.35
CA GLY A 95 16.46 8.77 -22.29
C GLY A 95 17.17 7.63 -23.03
N LYS A 96 16.57 6.45 -23.13
CA LYS A 96 17.08 5.27 -23.86
C LYS A 96 18.45 4.79 -23.38
N ARG A 97 18.85 5.16 -22.16
CA ARG A 97 20.10 4.68 -21.56
C ARG A 97 19.96 3.21 -21.17
N LEU A 98 20.95 2.42 -21.52
CA LEU A 98 21.04 1.00 -21.23
C LEU A 98 21.85 0.77 -19.94
N ILE A 99 21.35 -0.06 -19.05
CA ILE A 99 22.05 -0.51 -17.85
C ILE A 99 22.15 -2.03 -17.93
N PRO A 100 23.35 -2.58 -18.17
CA PRO A 100 23.56 -4.02 -18.23
C PRO A 100 23.44 -4.65 -16.84
N TYR A 101 23.11 -5.94 -16.78
CA TYR A 101 23.05 -6.72 -15.55
C TYR A 101 23.49 -8.18 -15.77
N ASP A 102 24.06 -8.79 -14.73
CA ASP A 102 24.26 -10.24 -14.64
C ASP A 102 23.09 -10.90 -13.90
N VAL A 103 22.58 -10.22 -12.88
CA VAL A 103 21.40 -10.64 -12.11
C VAL A 103 20.38 -9.50 -12.05
N LEU A 104 19.12 -9.82 -12.36
CA LEU A 104 18.03 -8.87 -12.31
C LEU A 104 17.00 -9.24 -11.22
N VAL A 105 16.56 -8.27 -10.43
CA VAL A 105 15.43 -8.41 -9.52
C VAL A 105 14.28 -7.51 -9.96
N VAL A 106 13.21 -8.11 -10.46
CA VAL A 106 11.98 -7.40 -10.85
C VAL A 106 11.10 -7.18 -9.63
N SER A 107 10.97 -5.94 -9.17
CA SER A 107 10.17 -5.56 -8.00
C SER A 107 9.32 -4.32 -8.24
N LEU A 108 8.69 -4.25 -9.42
CA LEU A 108 7.93 -3.11 -9.92
C LEU A 108 6.60 -2.88 -9.19
N GLY A 109 6.14 -3.89 -8.42
CA GLY A 109 4.93 -3.80 -7.63
C GLY A 109 3.65 -3.75 -8.46
N ALA A 110 2.67 -3.02 -7.95
CA ALA A 110 1.33 -2.87 -8.53
C ALA A 110 0.97 -1.39 -8.67
N GLU A 111 0.05 -1.10 -9.58
CA GLU A 111 -0.53 0.23 -9.83
C GLU A 111 -2.05 0.21 -9.62
N PRO A 112 -2.72 1.37 -9.45
CA PRO A 112 -4.17 1.42 -9.32
C PRO A 112 -4.86 0.79 -10.54
N ASN A 113 -5.90 0.01 -10.28
CA ASN A 113 -6.75 -0.55 -11.32
C ASN A 113 -8.05 0.25 -11.39
N TYR A 114 -8.29 0.90 -12.51
CA TYR A 114 -9.50 1.69 -12.74
C TYR A 114 -10.64 0.86 -13.37
N PHE A 115 -10.40 -0.42 -13.71
CA PHE A 115 -11.40 -1.36 -14.29
C PHE A 115 -12.17 -0.80 -15.49
N GLY A 116 -11.63 0.19 -16.18
CA GLY A 116 -12.31 0.84 -17.31
C GLY A 116 -13.53 1.69 -16.92
N VAL A 117 -13.68 2.06 -15.64
CA VAL A 117 -14.79 2.89 -15.16
C VAL A 117 -14.67 4.31 -15.76
N PRO A 118 -15.67 4.78 -16.54
CA PRO A 118 -15.65 6.08 -17.16
C PRO A 118 -15.52 7.23 -16.15
N GLY A 119 -14.69 8.22 -16.48
CA GLY A 119 -14.46 9.42 -15.69
C GLY A 119 -13.70 9.22 -14.38
N LEU A 120 -13.31 7.97 -14.09
CA LEU A 120 -12.60 7.66 -12.85
C LEU A 120 -11.19 8.27 -12.79
N PRO A 121 -10.35 8.18 -13.84
CA PRO A 121 -9.01 8.78 -13.81
C PRO A 121 -9.01 10.29 -13.61
N GLU A 122 -10.05 10.98 -14.09
CA GLU A 122 -10.19 12.44 -14.07
C GLU A 122 -10.83 12.97 -12.79
N ASN A 123 -11.78 12.21 -12.21
CA ASN A 123 -12.65 12.70 -11.14
C ASN A 123 -12.46 12.00 -9.79
N ALA A 124 -11.55 11.03 -9.69
CA ALA A 124 -11.23 10.36 -8.43
C ALA A 124 -9.76 10.50 -8.05
N LEU A 125 -9.48 10.46 -6.76
CA LEU A 125 -8.13 10.38 -6.22
C LEU A 125 -7.83 8.95 -5.78
N VAL A 126 -6.56 8.54 -5.90
CA VAL A 126 -6.04 7.26 -5.41
C VAL A 126 -5.07 7.51 -4.26
N LEU A 127 -4.78 6.49 -3.45
CA LEU A 127 -3.81 6.59 -2.35
C LEU A 127 -2.72 5.53 -2.53
N LYS A 128 -1.70 5.84 -3.33
CA LYS A 128 -0.59 4.94 -3.63
C LYS A 128 0.79 5.59 -3.43
N ARG A 129 0.87 6.91 -3.61
CA ARG A 129 2.11 7.70 -3.53
C ARG A 129 1.97 8.82 -2.51
N LEU A 130 3.10 9.42 -2.18
CA LEU A 130 3.12 10.56 -1.24
C LEU A 130 2.33 11.76 -1.77
N ASP A 131 2.48 12.06 -3.07
CA ASP A 131 1.72 13.12 -3.73
C ASP A 131 0.21 12.87 -3.72
N ASP A 132 -0.20 11.61 -3.75
CA ASP A 132 -1.62 11.25 -3.65
C ASP A 132 -2.17 11.61 -2.26
N ALA A 133 -1.42 11.28 -1.20
CA ALA A 133 -1.80 11.66 0.17
C ALA A 133 -1.91 13.19 0.31
N GLN A 134 -0.98 13.94 -0.30
CA GLN A 134 -1.02 15.40 -0.31
C GLN A 134 -2.26 15.94 -1.06
N LYS A 135 -2.55 15.41 -2.26
CA LYS A 135 -3.72 15.81 -3.06
C LYS A 135 -5.04 15.53 -2.32
N ILE A 136 -5.15 14.36 -1.69
CA ILE A 136 -6.31 13.97 -0.88
C ILE A 136 -6.46 14.93 0.30
N HIS A 137 -5.38 15.18 1.04
CA HIS A 137 -5.38 16.13 2.15
C HIS A 137 -5.91 17.51 1.73
N ASP A 138 -5.34 18.07 0.65
CA ASP A 138 -5.72 19.40 0.16
C ASP A 138 -7.16 19.43 -0.36
N ALA A 139 -7.65 18.32 -0.95
CA ALA A 139 -9.04 18.21 -1.36
C ALA A 139 -9.99 18.21 -0.15
N ILE A 140 -9.66 17.47 0.92
CA ILE A 140 -10.48 17.43 2.14
C ILE A 140 -10.49 18.81 2.81
N VAL A 141 -9.35 19.50 2.92
CA VAL A 141 -9.29 20.86 3.49
C VAL A 141 -10.20 21.79 2.70
N ARG A 142 -10.10 21.80 1.36
CA ARG A 142 -11.00 22.62 0.52
C ARG A 142 -12.49 22.29 0.69
N LEU A 143 -12.84 21.03 0.97
CA LEU A 143 -14.21 20.65 1.25
C LEU A 143 -14.67 21.19 2.62
N LEU A 144 -13.82 21.08 3.64
CA LEU A 144 -14.10 21.62 4.97
C LEU A 144 -14.35 23.12 4.95
N ASP A 145 -13.57 23.88 4.16
CA ASP A 145 -13.73 25.34 4.01
C ASP A 145 -15.05 25.73 3.34
N LYS A 146 -15.61 24.84 2.49
CA LYS A 146 -16.85 25.08 1.73
C LYS A 146 -18.09 24.43 2.35
N ALA A 147 -17.91 23.56 3.35
CA ALA A 147 -19.00 22.81 3.96
C ALA A 147 -19.78 23.66 4.96
N SER A 148 -21.09 23.48 4.98
CA SER A 148 -21.97 24.08 5.99
C SER A 148 -23.20 23.19 6.24
N ALA A 149 -23.98 23.45 7.28
CA ALA A 149 -25.22 22.71 7.53
C ALA A 149 -26.24 22.80 6.37
N ARG A 150 -26.23 23.92 5.62
CA ARG A 150 -27.10 24.10 4.44
C ARG A 150 -26.49 23.46 3.18
N GLN A 151 -25.19 23.23 3.13
CA GLN A 151 -24.47 22.65 2.01
C GLN A 151 -23.43 21.62 2.50
N PRO A 152 -23.88 20.46 3.00
CA PRO A 152 -22.97 19.41 3.41
C PRO A 152 -22.17 18.91 2.22
N LYS A 153 -20.95 18.41 2.48
CA LYS A 153 -20.05 17.84 1.48
C LYS A 153 -19.96 16.32 1.62
N TYR A 154 -19.86 15.65 0.50
CA TYR A 154 -19.93 14.20 0.38
C TYR A 154 -18.59 13.64 -0.07
N ILE A 155 -18.04 12.73 0.73
CA ILE A 155 -16.82 11.99 0.40
C ILE A 155 -17.17 10.52 0.22
N LEU A 156 -16.97 9.99 -0.97
CA LEU A 156 -17.20 8.58 -1.27
C LEU A 156 -15.87 7.84 -1.42
N ILE A 157 -15.69 6.78 -0.63
CA ILE A 157 -14.58 5.85 -0.74
C ILE A 157 -15.09 4.59 -1.44
N ALA A 158 -14.51 4.26 -2.59
CA ALA A 158 -14.83 3.06 -3.35
C ALA A 158 -13.79 1.97 -3.09
N GLY A 159 -14.24 0.86 -2.52
CA GLY A 159 -13.44 -0.31 -2.15
C GLY A 159 -13.22 -0.46 -0.65
N ALA A 160 -13.75 -1.55 -0.08
CA ALA A 160 -13.61 -1.94 1.33
C ALA A 160 -12.47 -2.95 1.54
N GLY A 161 -11.45 -2.91 0.70
CA GLY A 161 -10.17 -3.57 0.96
C GLY A 161 -9.41 -2.92 2.11
N PRO A 162 -8.26 -3.48 2.54
CA PRO A 162 -7.49 -2.96 3.69
C PRO A 162 -7.24 -1.45 3.64
N ASN A 163 -6.75 -0.94 2.51
CA ASN A 163 -6.43 0.48 2.36
C ASN A 163 -7.66 1.39 2.47
N GLY A 164 -8.78 0.99 1.84
CA GLY A 164 -10.03 1.76 1.90
C GLY A 164 -10.61 1.80 3.30
N VAL A 165 -10.55 0.66 4.01
CA VAL A 165 -11.00 0.56 5.41
C VAL A 165 -10.15 1.42 6.34
N GLU A 166 -8.82 1.34 6.24
CA GLU A 166 -7.91 2.15 7.05
C GLU A 166 -8.12 3.65 6.79
N PHE A 167 -8.22 4.03 5.51
CA PHE A 167 -8.44 5.42 5.13
C PHE A 167 -9.79 5.97 5.63
N VAL A 168 -10.90 5.26 5.34
CA VAL A 168 -12.23 5.73 5.74
C VAL A 168 -12.39 5.80 7.26
N SER A 169 -11.81 4.83 7.97
CA SER A 169 -11.86 4.78 9.44
C SER A 169 -11.11 5.96 10.06
N GLU A 170 -9.92 6.25 9.55
CA GLU A 170 -9.10 7.36 10.06
C GLU A 170 -9.71 8.72 9.70
N LEU A 171 -10.20 8.88 8.46
CA LEU A 171 -10.91 10.08 8.05
C LEU A 171 -12.12 10.35 8.94
N ALA A 172 -13.00 9.36 9.13
CA ALA A 172 -14.19 9.49 9.95
C ALA A 172 -13.85 9.79 11.42
N ASN A 173 -12.82 9.15 11.97
CA ASN A 173 -12.32 9.45 13.30
C ASN A 173 -11.82 10.90 13.42
N THR A 174 -11.06 11.37 12.42
CA THR A 174 -10.55 12.74 12.36
C THR A 174 -11.69 13.77 12.29
N ILE A 175 -12.66 13.57 11.39
CA ILE A 175 -13.85 14.44 11.27
C ILE A 175 -14.59 14.51 12.61
N ARG A 176 -14.83 13.37 13.26
CA ARG A 176 -15.51 13.32 14.56
C ARG A 176 -14.75 14.06 15.66
N ILE A 177 -13.42 14.04 15.64
CA ILE A 177 -12.61 14.80 16.59
C ILE A 177 -12.72 16.30 16.32
N LEU A 178 -12.70 16.73 15.05
CA LEU A 178 -12.93 18.12 14.67
C LEU A 178 -14.29 18.62 15.13
N GLU A 179 -15.35 17.81 14.97
CA GLU A 179 -16.70 18.11 15.46
C GLU A 179 -16.74 18.25 16.98
N ARG A 180 -16.17 17.30 17.72
CA ARG A 180 -16.10 17.33 19.19
C ARG A 180 -15.32 18.52 19.75
N ARG A 181 -14.33 19.00 19.02
CA ARG A 181 -13.50 20.17 19.39
C ARG A 181 -14.09 21.48 18.86
N GLU A 182 -15.31 21.43 18.32
CA GLU A 182 -16.01 22.58 17.75
C GLU A 182 -15.20 23.32 16.66
N ARG A 183 -14.28 22.58 16.01
CA ARG A 183 -13.49 23.12 14.89
C ARG A 183 -14.29 23.14 13.59
N ILE A 184 -15.29 22.28 13.50
CA ILE A 184 -16.27 22.21 12.41
C ILE A 184 -17.65 21.93 13.00
N GLN A 185 -18.69 22.35 12.30
CA GLN A 185 -20.06 22.01 12.66
C GLN A 185 -20.33 20.52 12.42
N SER A 186 -21.09 19.86 13.30
CA SER A 186 -21.40 18.44 13.16
C SER A 186 -22.24 18.16 11.92
N GLY A 187 -21.89 17.06 11.24
CA GLY A 187 -22.66 16.55 10.10
C GLY A 187 -22.48 17.27 8.78
N ILE A 188 -21.57 18.25 8.67
CA ILE A 188 -21.29 18.96 7.41
C ILE A 188 -20.47 18.12 6.42
N ILE A 189 -19.79 17.04 6.89
CA ILE A 189 -19.10 16.06 6.04
C ILE A 189 -19.84 14.74 6.15
N LYS A 190 -20.27 14.21 5.01
CA LYS A 190 -20.92 12.90 4.87
C LYS A 190 -19.94 11.94 4.21
N ILE A 191 -19.68 10.81 4.85
CA ILE A 191 -18.68 9.82 4.40
C ILE A 191 -19.39 8.52 4.06
N THR A 192 -19.21 8.05 2.83
CA THR A 192 -19.77 6.78 2.33
C THR A 192 -18.65 5.83 1.95
N LEU A 193 -18.71 4.58 2.40
CA LEU A 193 -17.85 3.48 1.95
C LEU A 193 -18.67 2.52 1.09
N ALA A 194 -18.30 2.39 -0.18
CA ALA A 194 -18.97 1.54 -1.16
C ALA A 194 -18.07 0.37 -1.57
N ASP A 195 -18.63 -0.84 -1.69
CA ASP A 195 -17.92 -2.02 -2.18
C ASP A 195 -18.88 -2.94 -2.95
N PRO A 196 -18.46 -3.53 -4.09
CA PRO A 196 -19.31 -4.45 -4.86
C PRO A 196 -19.63 -5.76 -4.12
N ASN A 197 -18.86 -6.14 -3.10
CA ASN A 197 -19.16 -7.32 -2.31
C ASN A 197 -20.33 -7.05 -1.36
N PRO A 198 -21.25 -8.01 -1.21
CA PRO A 198 -22.35 -7.90 -0.26
C PRO A 198 -21.89 -7.95 1.21
N GLU A 199 -20.70 -8.48 1.45
CA GLU A 199 -20.06 -8.48 2.76
C GLU A 199 -18.80 -7.62 2.76
N LEU A 200 -18.73 -6.65 3.66
CA LEU A 200 -17.55 -5.81 3.86
C LEU A 200 -16.50 -6.52 4.73
N PHE A 201 -15.24 -6.12 4.58
CA PHE A 201 -14.12 -6.59 5.42
C PHE A 201 -13.90 -8.10 5.42
N THR A 202 -14.09 -8.75 4.27
CA THR A 202 -13.99 -10.22 4.13
C THR A 202 -12.63 -10.80 4.53
N ILE A 203 -11.59 -9.98 4.59
CA ILE A 203 -10.26 -10.35 5.07
C ILE A 203 -10.24 -10.59 6.60
N LEU A 204 -11.16 -9.98 7.35
CA LEU A 204 -11.29 -10.17 8.79
C LEU A 204 -12.11 -11.44 9.10
N ALA A 205 -11.78 -12.11 10.19
CA ALA A 205 -12.62 -13.18 10.73
C ALA A 205 -14.05 -12.69 11.00
N PRO A 206 -15.10 -13.51 10.84
CA PRO A 206 -16.50 -13.08 10.92
C PRO A 206 -16.85 -12.30 12.20
N SER A 207 -16.31 -12.69 13.36
CA SER A 207 -16.54 -11.99 14.64
C SER A 207 -15.90 -10.61 14.67
N LEU A 208 -14.71 -10.42 14.07
CA LEU A 208 -14.05 -9.14 13.96
C LEU A 208 -14.73 -8.25 12.92
N ARG A 209 -15.22 -8.83 11.82
CA ARG A 209 -15.96 -8.15 10.76
C ARG A 209 -17.19 -7.42 11.30
N LYS A 210 -18.04 -8.14 12.07
CA LYS A 210 -19.23 -7.54 12.71
C LYS A 210 -18.87 -6.35 13.61
N ARG A 211 -17.76 -6.45 14.35
CA ARG A 211 -17.29 -5.36 15.22
C ARG A 211 -16.76 -4.17 14.40
N ALA A 212 -16.06 -4.44 13.30
CA ALA A 212 -15.56 -3.40 12.41
C ALA A 212 -16.71 -2.61 11.75
N VAL A 213 -17.73 -3.30 11.23
CA VAL A 213 -18.96 -2.67 10.70
C VAL A 213 -19.56 -1.72 11.73
N ARG A 214 -19.89 -2.22 12.94
CA ARG A 214 -20.46 -1.41 14.01
C ARG A 214 -19.59 -0.20 14.40
N ARG A 215 -18.26 -0.35 14.32
CA ARG A 215 -17.37 0.77 14.62
C ARG A 215 -17.45 1.86 13.58
N LEU A 216 -17.44 1.51 12.28
CA LEU A 216 -17.54 2.50 11.22
C LEU A 216 -18.90 3.21 11.25
N GLU A 217 -20.00 2.49 11.49
CA GLU A 217 -21.32 3.07 11.70
C GLU A 217 -21.31 4.07 12.88
N LYS A 218 -20.69 3.71 14.01
CA LYS A 218 -20.50 4.61 15.15
C LYS A 218 -19.63 5.83 14.84
N LEU A 219 -18.72 5.74 13.90
CA LEU A 219 -17.93 6.87 13.41
C LEU A 219 -18.71 7.73 12.42
N GLY A 220 -19.93 7.36 12.05
CA GLY A 220 -20.80 8.11 11.13
C GLY A 220 -20.54 7.78 9.66
N VAL A 221 -19.90 6.67 9.35
CA VAL A 221 -19.70 6.20 7.97
C VAL A 221 -20.96 5.50 7.48
N GLU A 222 -21.49 5.94 6.34
CA GLU A 222 -22.52 5.24 5.61
C GLU A 222 -21.90 4.06 4.85
N LEU A 223 -22.32 2.84 5.15
CA LEU A 223 -21.83 1.62 4.52
C LEU A 223 -22.78 1.18 3.41
N ARG A 224 -22.24 1.00 2.20
CA ARG A 224 -22.96 0.56 0.99
C ARG A 224 -22.34 -0.72 0.42
N PRO A 225 -22.56 -1.88 1.07
CA PRO A 225 -22.18 -3.19 0.51
C PRO A 225 -23.05 -3.52 -0.72
N GLY A 226 -22.50 -4.28 -1.66
CA GLY A 226 -23.17 -4.66 -2.91
C GLY A 226 -23.29 -3.51 -3.92
N LEU A 227 -22.61 -2.39 -3.72
CA LEU A 227 -22.67 -1.23 -4.59
C LEU A 227 -21.41 -1.18 -5.48
N ARG A 228 -21.61 -1.36 -6.79
CA ARG A 228 -20.56 -1.31 -7.82
C ARG A 228 -20.55 0.04 -8.50
N VAL A 229 -19.46 0.78 -8.37
CA VAL A 229 -19.25 2.04 -9.11
C VAL A 229 -19.16 1.76 -10.61
N ALA A 230 -19.91 2.53 -11.39
CA ALA A 230 -20.02 2.40 -12.85
C ALA A 230 -19.53 3.64 -13.61
N GLU A 231 -19.57 4.82 -13.00
CA GLU A 231 -19.09 6.08 -13.57
C GLU A 231 -18.77 7.06 -12.44
N VAL A 232 -17.74 7.86 -12.62
CA VAL A 232 -17.41 8.96 -11.69
C VAL A 232 -17.41 10.27 -12.46
N GLY A 233 -18.31 11.18 -12.07
CA GLY A 233 -18.41 12.52 -12.64
C GLY A 233 -18.11 13.60 -11.61
N GLN A 234 -18.17 14.85 -12.07
CA GLN A 234 -18.01 16.01 -11.17
C GLN A 234 -19.20 16.11 -10.19
N GLY A 235 -18.92 15.91 -8.91
CA GLY A 235 -19.91 16.00 -7.85
C GLY A 235 -20.83 14.76 -7.70
N TYR A 236 -20.60 13.68 -8.44
CA TYR A 236 -21.40 12.46 -8.33
C TYR A 236 -20.66 11.18 -8.69
N VAL A 237 -21.22 10.08 -8.19
CA VAL A 237 -20.86 8.72 -8.61
C VAL A 237 -22.15 8.02 -9.06
N LYS A 238 -22.15 7.40 -10.26
CA LYS A 238 -23.18 6.43 -10.64
C LYS A 238 -22.71 5.04 -10.25
N ALA A 239 -23.60 4.25 -9.72
CA ALA A 239 -23.32 2.89 -9.28
C ALA A 239 -24.53 1.98 -9.53
N PHE A 240 -24.29 0.68 -9.49
CA PHE A 240 -25.34 -0.34 -9.54
C PHE A 240 -25.40 -1.07 -8.20
N THR A 241 -26.64 -1.33 -7.73
CA THR A 241 -26.90 -2.20 -6.58
C THR A 241 -27.28 -3.59 -7.07
N GLY A 242 -26.78 -4.62 -6.38
CA GLY A 242 -27.13 -6.02 -6.70
C GLY A 242 -26.06 -6.78 -7.48
N THR A 243 -26.21 -8.11 -7.49
CA THR A 243 -25.26 -9.08 -8.10
C THR A 243 -25.89 -9.82 -9.28
N GLY A 244 -27.06 -9.43 -9.80
CA GLY A 244 -27.83 -10.16 -10.81
C GLY A 244 -28.21 -9.33 -12.03
N LYS A 245 -29.16 -9.86 -12.83
CA LYS A 245 -29.69 -9.23 -14.04
C LYS A 245 -30.52 -7.95 -13.76
N HIS A 246 -30.97 -7.77 -12.52
CA HIS A 246 -31.67 -6.56 -12.06
C HIS A 246 -30.70 -5.71 -11.21
N ASN A 247 -29.97 -4.83 -11.88
CA ASN A 247 -29.10 -3.84 -11.23
C ASN A 247 -29.82 -2.51 -11.25
N ASP A 248 -30.23 -2.02 -10.08
CA ASP A 248 -30.79 -0.68 -9.99
C ASP A 248 -29.66 0.34 -10.06
N ALA A 249 -29.78 1.26 -11.00
CA ALA A 249 -28.86 2.37 -11.13
C ALA A 249 -29.13 3.42 -10.04
N VAL A 250 -28.14 3.77 -9.27
CA VAL A 250 -28.20 4.81 -8.27
C VAL A 250 -27.19 5.90 -8.56
N ARG A 251 -27.56 7.15 -8.30
CA ARG A 251 -26.66 8.29 -8.37
C ARG A 251 -26.44 8.83 -6.95
N LEU A 252 -25.19 8.83 -6.51
CA LEU A 252 -24.81 9.31 -5.19
C LEU A 252 -24.06 10.65 -5.32
N PRO A 253 -24.29 11.61 -4.43
CA PRO A 253 -23.46 12.80 -4.36
C PRO A 253 -22.06 12.43 -3.92
N ALA A 254 -21.04 13.01 -4.56
CA ALA A 254 -19.65 12.80 -4.24
C ALA A 254 -18.85 14.03 -4.66
N ASP A 255 -18.66 14.98 -3.74
CA ASP A 255 -17.77 16.12 -3.95
C ASP A 255 -16.30 15.69 -4.03
N LEU A 256 -15.96 14.54 -3.43
CA LEU A 256 -14.68 13.88 -3.51
C LEU A 256 -14.88 12.36 -3.59
N CYS A 257 -14.32 11.75 -4.61
CA CYS A 257 -14.24 10.29 -4.76
C CYS A 257 -12.82 9.81 -4.50
N ILE A 258 -12.64 8.85 -3.56
CA ILE A 258 -11.36 8.17 -3.31
C ILE A 258 -11.48 6.73 -3.81
N TRP A 259 -10.63 6.36 -4.78
CA TRP A 259 -10.63 5.03 -5.36
C TRP A 259 -9.63 4.11 -4.67
N SER A 260 -10.12 3.09 -4.00
CA SER A 260 -9.36 2.05 -3.30
C SER A 260 -9.81 0.63 -3.68
N ALA A 261 -10.54 0.48 -4.81
CA ALA A 261 -11.20 -0.77 -5.20
C ALA A 261 -10.28 -1.84 -5.80
N GLY A 262 -8.99 -1.58 -5.93
CA GLY A 262 -8.04 -2.61 -6.32
C GLY A 262 -6.80 -2.10 -7.03
N VAL A 263 -5.88 -3.04 -7.22
CA VAL A 263 -4.61 -2.83 -7.93
C VAL A 263 -4.48 -3.84 -9.05
N LYS A 264 -3.74 -3.48 -10.08
CA LYS A 264 -3.25 -4.39 -11.13
C LYS A 264 -1.73 -4.46 -11.09
N VAL A 265 -1.16 -5.49 -11.65
CA VAL A 265 0.29 -5.60 -11.82
C VAL A 265 0.80 -4.41 -12.64
N ASN A 266 1.97 -3.92 -12.29
CA ASN A 266 2.61 -2.81 -13.01
C ASN A 266 2.72 -3.14 -14.50
N THR A 267 2.36 -2.18 -15.35
CA THR A 267 2.28 -2.37 -16.81
C THR A 267 3.60 -2.85 -17.42
N LEU A 268 4.74 -2.36 -16.93
CA LEU A 268 6.04 -2.84 -17.39
C LEU A 268 6.29 -4.32 -16.99
N ALA A 269 5.86 -4.76 -15.80
CA ALA A 269 5.98 -6.17 -15.42
C ALA A 269 5.10 -7.07 -16.30
N THR A 270 3.92 -6.59 -16.69
CA THR A 270 3.03 -7.34 -17.60
C THR A 270 3.55 -7.39 -19.05
N SER A 271 4.37 -6.43 -19.48
CA SER A 271 4.95 -6.42 -20.84
C SER A 271 6.18 -7.33 -20.99
N LEU A 272 6.79 -7.79 -19.91
CA LEU A 272 7.92 -8.72 -19.98
C LEU A 272 7.53 -10.05 -20.64
N SER A 273 8.41 -10.59 -21.49
CA SER A 273 8.20 -11.89 -22.17
C SER A 273 8.53 -13.06 -21.23
N VAL A 274 7.77 -13.20 -20.14
CA VAL A 274 7.89 -14.27 -19.15
C VAL A 274 6.53 -14.90 -18.86
N LEU A 275 6.51 -16.09 -18.27
CA LEU A 275 5.27 -16.75 -17.85
C LEU A 275 4.54 -15.92 -16.79
N LYS A 276 3.23 -15.77 -16.94
CA LYS A 276 2.36 -15.01 -16.05
C LYS A 276 1.16 -15.82 -15.60
N ASP A 277 0.68 -15.51 -14.40
CA ASP A 277 -0.60 -16.06 -13.93
C ASP A 277 -1.80 -15.24 -14.48
N ASP A 278 -3.03 -15.69 -14.19
CA ASP A 278 -4.29 -15.08 -14.64
C ASP A 278 -4.46 -13.61 -14.24
N ARG A 279 -3.67 -13.13 -13.28
CA ARG A 279 -3.66 -11.73 -12.83
C ARG A 279 -2.51 -10.92 -13.43
N GLY A 280 -1.74 -11.51 -14.36
CA GLY A 280 -0.59 -10.88 -15.00
C GLY A 280 0.67 -10.82 -14.14
N ARG A 281 0.74 -11.54 -13.00
CA ARG A 281 1.92 -11.61 -12.15
C ARG A 281 2.94 -12.58 -12.72
N ILE A 282 4.21 -12.26 -12.59
CA ILE A 282 5.34 -13.09 -13.04
C ILE A 282 5.37 -14.40 -12.25
N VAL A 283 5.28 -15.54 -12.91
CA VAL A 283 5.33 -16.86 -12.27
C VAL A 283 6.77 -17.18 -11.86
N LEU A 284 6.92 -17.59 -10.62
CA LEU A 284 8.20 -17.92 -10.01
C LEU A 284 8.36 -19.41 -9.74
N GLU A 285 9.58 -19.87 -9.82
CA GLU A 285 10.03 -21.09 -9.16
C GLU A 285 10.04 -20.87 -7.64
N ASN A 286 10.08 -21.96 -6.88
CA ASN A 286 10.10 -21.89 -5.41
C ASN A 286 11.30 -21.13 -4.83
N SER A 287 12.29 -20.80 -5.66
CA SER A 287 13.52 -20.06 -5.31
C SER A 287 13.43 -18.53 -5.50
N TYR A 288 12.28 -17.99 -5.89
CA TYR A 288 12.05 -16.63 -6.40
C TYR A 288 12.65 -16.34 -7.77
N MET A 289 13.29 -17.32 -8.43
CA MET A 289 13.75 -17.18 -9.80
C MET A 289 12.54 -17.19 -10.75
N VAL A 290 12.59 -16.37 -11.79
CA VAL A 290 11.56 -16.36 -12.84
C VAL A 290 11.68 -17.65 -13.65
N ALA A 291 10.58 -18.36 -13.83
CA ALA A 291 10.55 -19.63 -14.54
C ALA A 291 11.20 -19.49 -15.93
N SER A 292 12.13 -20.39 -16.24
CA SER A 292 12.88 -20.44 -17.50
C SER A 292 13.78 -19.21 -17.81
N HIS A 293 14.11 -18.37 -16.79
CA HIS A 293 14.96 -17.20 -16.99
C HIS A 293 16.09 -17.16 -15.91
N PRO A 294 17.19 -17.93 -16.11
CA PRO A 294 18.28 -17.96 -15.15
C PRO A 294 18.88 -16.56 -14.89
N GLY A 295 19.07 -16.24 -13.61
CA GLY A 295 19.59 -14.95 -13.17
C GLY A 295 18.54 -13.83 -13.09
N VAL A 296 17.29 -14.11 -13.46
CA VAL A 296 16.17 -13.18 -13.28
C VAL A 296 15.32 -13.65 -12.11
N PHE A 297 15.15 -12.78 -11.11
CA PHE A 297 14.34 -13.00 -9.93
C PHE A 297 13.20 -11.98 -9.88
N ALA A 298 12.13 -12.30 -9.16
CA ALA A 298 11.09 -11.30 -8.90
C ALA A 298 10.50 -11.45 -7.49
N ALA A 299 9.94 -10.36 -6.95
CA ALA A 299 9.27 -10.35 -5.66
C ALA A 299 8.28 -9.19 -5.52
N GLY A 300 7.41 -9.28 -4.52
CA GLY A 300 6.36 -8.30 -4.22
C GLY A 300 5.15 -8.43 -5.14
N ASP A 301 4.37 -7.37 -5.25
CA ASP A 301 3.03 -7.40 -5.88
C ASP A 301 3.03 -7.79 -7.37
N CYS A 302 4.16 -7.69 -8.07
CA CYS A 302 4.29 -8.10 -9.48
C CYS A 302 4.62 -9.59 -9.65
N ALA A 303 4.84 -10.34 -8.58
CA ALA A 303 5.31 -11.72 -8.61
C ALA A 303 4.27 -12.68 -8.03
N SER A 304 4.27 -13.93 -8.54
CA SER A 304 3.37 -15.01 -8.14
C SER A 304 4.19 -16.22 -7.72
N LEU A 305 4.32 -16.41 -6.41
CA LEU A 305 4.90 -17.60 -5.80
C LEU A 305 3.79 -18.40 -5.12
N ILE A 306 3.63 -19.65 -5.51
CA ILE A 306 2.60 -20.53 -4.93
C ILE A 306 3.05 -20.94 -3.52
N ASN A 307 2.23 -20.62 -2.53
CA ASN A 307 2.47 -21.05 -1.17
C ASN A 307 2.09 -22.55 -1.02
N PRO A 308 3.05 -23.43 -0.69
CA PRO A 308 2.80 -24.87 -0.65
C PRO A 308 1.78 -25.29 0.43
N HIS A 309 1.54 -24.44 1.44
CA HIS A 309 0.57 -24.71 2.49
C HIS A 309 -0.87 -24.39 2.09
N THR A 310 -1.07 -23.52 1.11
CA THR A 310 -2.41 -23.07 0.68
C THR A 310 -2.77 -23.45 -0.74
N GLY A 311 -1.78 -23.86 -1.54
CA GLY A 311 -1.94 -24.10 -2.98
C GLY A 311 -2.26 -22.84 -3.79
N LYS A 312 -2.16 -21.65 -3.19
CA LYS A 312 -2.49 -20.36 -3.80
C LYS A 312 -1.31 -19.40 -3.69
N PRO A 313 -1.23 -18.42 -4.59
CA PRO A 313 -0.24 -17.36 -4.46
C PRO A 313 -0.48 -16.53 -3.20
N ASP A 314 0.62 -16.07 -2.60
CA ASP A 314 0.56 -15.16 -1.45
C ASP A 314 -0.14 -13.83 -1.80
N PRO A 315 -0.74 -13.15 -0.79
CA PRO A 315 -1.41 -11.88 -1.01
C PRO A 315 -0.44 -10.75 -1.38
N GLN A 316 -0.91 -9.82 -2.21
CA GLN A 316 -0.18 -8.60 -2.57
C GLN A 316 -0.21 -7.63 -1.39
N SER A 317 0.87 -7.56 -0.63
CA SER A 317 1.00 -6.67 0.51
C SER A 317 2.46 -6.32 0.82
N ALA A 318 2.67 -5.17 1.48
CA ALA A 318 3.99 -4.73 1.92
C ALA A 318 4.67 -5.77 2.84
N GLN A 319 3.90 -6.44 3.70
CA GLN A 319 4.40 -7.49 4.58
C GLN A 319 4.94 -8.68 3.80
N VAL A 320 4.19 -9.18 2.82
CA VAL A 320 4.64 -10.29 1.97
C VAL A 320 5.85 -9.88 1.15
N ALA A 321 5.79 -8.70 0.52
CA ALA A 321 6.87 -8.19 -0.31
C ALA A 321 8.19 -8.09 0.46
N HIS A 322 8.17 -7.66 1.71
CA HIS A 322 9.37 -7.56 2.52
C HIS A 322 9.82 -8.92 3.07
N TYR A 323 8.89 -9.80 3.45
CA TYR A 323 9.21 -11.13 3.95
C TYR A 323 9.96 -11.98 2.92
N GLN A 324 9.53 -11.93 1.67
CA GLN A 324 10.15 -12.65 0.55
C GLN A 324 11.64 -12.33 0.39
N THR A 325 12.06 -11.12 0.75
CA THR A 325 13.42 -10.63 0.48
C THR A 325 14.53 -11.37 1.20
N HIS A 326 14.21 -12.00 2.32
CA HIS A 326 15.20 -12.75 3.10
C HIS A 326 15.73 -13.97 2.33
N ASP A 327 14.83 -14.82 1.83
CA ASP A 327 15.22 -16.01 1.08
C ASP A 327 15.61 -15.64 -0.36
N LEU A 328 14.98 -14.64 -0.95
CA LEU A 328 15.39 -14.07 -2.23
C LEU A 328 16.86 -13.62 -2.21
N SER A 329 17.27 -12.82 -1.23
CA SER A 329 18.65 -12.33 -1.15
C SER A 329 19.67 -13.46 -0.96
N LYS A 330 19.34 -14.50 -0.18
CA LYS A 330 20.16 -15.69 -0.04
C LYS A 330 20.28 -16.45 -1.36
N ASN A 331 19.21 -16.57 -2.12
CA ASN A 331 19.22 -17.25 -3.41
C ASN A 331 19.98 -16.44 -4.48
N ILE A 332 19.92 -15.12 -4.46
CA ILE A 332 20.80 -14.29 -5.29
C ILE A 332 22.28 -14.56 -5.00
N ILE A 333 22.67 -14.58 -3.73
CA ILE A 333 24.04 -14.87 -3.33
C ILE A 333 24.47 -16.27 -3.77
N ARG A 334 23.60 -17.27 -3.62
CA ARG A 334 23.83 -18.64 -4.09
C ARG A 334 24.02 -18.70 -5.58
N TYR A 335 23.16 -18.04 -6.34
CA TYR A 335 23.24 -17.98 -7.79
C TYR A 335 24.58 -17.39 -8.26
N ILE A 336 25.01 -16.25 -7.70
CA ILE A 336 26.28 -15.61 -8.03
C ILE A 336 27.48 -16.54 -7.72
N LYS A 337 27.36 -17.36 -6.66
CA LYS A 337 28.40 -18.34 -6.27
C LYS A 337 28.31 -19.68 -7.01
N GLY A 338 27.42 -19.85 -7.98
CA GLY A 338 27.19 -21.13 -8.67
C GLY A 338 26.63 -22.23 -7.77
N GLN A 339 26.01 -21.90 -6.66
CA GLN A 339 25.44 -22.85 -5.68
C GLN A 339 23.99 -23.17 -5.98
N PRO A 340 23.49 -24.37 -5.63
CA PRO A 340 22.09 -24.72 -5.78
C PRO A 340 21.16 -23.77 -5.02
N LEU A 341 20.08 -23.33 -5.66
CA LEU A 341 19.06 -22.49 -5.03
C LEU A 341 18.25 -23.30 -4.01
N LYS A 342 17.70 -22.62 -3.01
CA LYS A 342 16.83 -23.22 -2.00
C LYS A 342 15.40 -22.77 -2.15
N ALA A 343 14.45 -23.64 -1.82
CA ALA A 343 13.06 -23.30 -1.76
C ALA A 343 12.80 -22.21 -0.69
N ALA A 344 11.87 -21.32 -0.99
CA ALA A 344 11.43 -20.28 -0.08
C ALA A 344 10.68 -20.85 1.14
N HIS A 345 10.89 -20.26 2.29
CA HIS A 345 10.08 -20.53 3.48
C HIS A 345 8.89 -19.60 3.49
N LEU A 346 7.70 -20.17 3.41
CA LEU A 346 6.46 -19.41 3.43
C LEU A 346 5.61 -19.79 4.65
N PRO A 347 4.98 -18.83 5.33
CA PRO A 347 4.16 -19.13 6.49
C PRO A 347 2.84 -19.80 6.08
N LYS A 348 2.30 -20.69 6.92
CA LYS A 348 0.97 -21.27 6.73
C LYS A 348 -0.13 -20.21 6.74
N ARG A 349 0.05 -19.16 7.53
CA ARG A 349 -0.91 -18.05 7.67
C ARG A 349 -0.15 -16.75 7.86
N TRP A 350 -0.54 -15.76 7.12
CA TRP A 350 -0.04 -14.40 7.29
C TRP A 350 -0.73 -13.72 8.48
N ALA A 351 0.04 -12.99 9.29
CA ALA A 351 -0.55 -12.05 10.23
C ALA A 351 -1.26 -10.93 9.45
N PHE A 352 -2.36 -10.44 9.98
CA PHE A 352 -3.06 -9.32 9.36
C PHE A 352 -3.63 -8.41 10.43
N PHE A 353 -3.39 -7.11 10.30
CA PHE A 353 -3.97 -6.07 11.13
C PHE A 353 -4.42 -4.91 10.26
N SER A 354 -5.62 -4.39 10.49
CA SER A 354 -6.16 -3.19 9.85
C SER A 354 -6.56 -2.18 10.89
N ALA A 355 -6.13 -0.92 10.71
CA ALA A 355 -6.57 0.19 11.54
C ALA A 355 -8.05 0.48 11.31
N LEU A 356 -8.75 0.84 12.38
CA LEU A 356 -10.18 1.12 12.39
C LEU A 356 -10.49 2.53 12.98
N GLY A 357 -9.56 3.46 12.77
CA GLY A 357 -9.62 4.85 13.20
C GLY A 357 -9.26 5.04 14.67
N GLY A 358 -8.37 5.99 14.92
CA GLY A 358 -7.80 6.23 16.23
C GLY A 358 -6.99 5.04 16.75
N ALA A 359 -6.87 4.92 18.06
CA ALA A 359 -6.14 3.83 18.71
C ALA A 359 -6.91 2.49 18.69
N CYS A 360 -7.54 2.15 17.56
CA CYS A 360 -8.31 0.92 17.38
C CYS A 360 -7.90 0.20 16.09
N ALA A 361 -7.69 -1.11 16.19
CA ALA A 361 -7.46 -1.99 15.05
C ALA A 361 -8.15 -3.34 15.24
N ALA A 362 -8.18 -4.13 14.19
CA ALA A 362 -8.61 -5.52 14.22
C ALA A 362 -7.63 -6.37 13.42
N GLY A 363 -7.37 -7.58 13.89
CA GLY A 363 -6.47 -8.47 13.17
C GLY A 363 -6.31 -9.84 13.77
N THR A 364 -5.44 -10.63 13.15
CA THR A 364 -5.10 -11.99 13.57
C THR A 364 -3.59 -12.20 13.51
N LEU A 365 -3.07 -12.91 14.51
CA LEU A 365 -1.68 -13.35 14.57
C LEU A 365 -1.67 -14.80 15.06
N GLY A 366 -1.08 -15.70 14.28
CA GLY A 366 -1.03 -17.13 14.65
C GLY A 366 -2.40 -17.80 14.84
N GLY A 367 -3.47 -17.24 14.25
CA GLY A 367 -4.85 -17.70 14.44
C GLY A 367 -5.59 -17.05 15.61
N VAL A 368 -4.88 -16.35 16.50
CA VAL A 368 -5.49 -15.58 17.61
C VAL A 368 -6.04 -14.26 17.08
N LYS A 369 -7.25 -13.90 17.52
CA LYS A 369 -7.95 -12.67 17.11
C LYS A 369 -7.69 -11.56 18.11
N PHE A 370 -7.34 -10.38 17.59
CA PHE A 370 -7.11 -9.17 18.39
C PHE A 370 -8.07 -8.06 17.95
N TRP A 371 -8.47 -7.24 18.92
CA TRP A 371 -9.38 -6.13 18.72
C TRP A 371 -9.01 -4.92 19.58
N GLY A 372 -9.24 -3.70 19.08
CA GLY A 372 -9.06 -2.46 19.83
C GLY A 372 -7.59 -2.11 20.02
N TYR A 373 -7.27 -1.61 21.21
CA TYR A 373 -5.91 -1.14 21.54
C TYR A 373 -4.83 -2.23 21.44
N PRO A 374 -5.01 -3.47 21.91
CA PRO A 374 -4.02 -4.54 21.71
C PRO A 374 -3.72 -4.81 20.23
N ALA A 375 -4.73 -4.80 19.36
CA ALA A 375 -4.53 -4.97 17.93
C ALA A 375 -3.79 -3.77 17.31
N PHE A 376 -4.11 -2.55 17.75
CA PHE A 376 -3.44 -1.33 17.36
C PHE A 376 -1.95 -1.36 17.74
N LEU A 377 -1.63 -1.77 18.97
CA LEU A 377 -0.24 -1.89 19.42
C LEU A 377 0.54 -2.90 18.58
N LEU A 378 -0.03 -4.08 18.30
CA LEU A 378 0.60 -5.08 17.44
C LEU A 378 0.84 -4.57 16.02
N ARG A 379 -0.10 -3.78 15.47
CA ARG A 379 0.09 -3.12 14.19
C ARG A 379 1.27 -2.11 14.24
N ARG A 380 1.39 -1.31 15.30
CA ARG A 380 2.52 -0.39 15.46
C ARG A 380 3.86 -1.14 15.63
N ILE A 381 3.86 -2.28 16.31
CA ILE A 381 5.05 -3.13 16.41
C ILE A 381 5.44 -3.68 15.03
N SER A 382 4.48 -3.97 14.15
CA SER A 382 4.79 -4.40 12.79
C SER A 382 5.49 -3.31 11.97
N ASP A 383 5.19 -2.03 12.21
CA ASP A 383 5.91 -0.90 11.61
C ASP A 383 7.38 -0.88 12.08
N LEU A 384 7.61 -1.05 13.39
CA LEU A 384 8.97 -1.13 13.95
C LEU A 384 9.75 -2.31 13.36
N TYR A 385 9.11 -3.47 13.24
CA TYR A 385 9.73 -4.65 12.62
C TYR A 385 10.23 -4.34 11.22
N TYR A 386 9.41 -3.69 10.39
CA TYR A 386 9.83 -3.25 9.06
C TYR A 386 11.02 -2.28 9.10
N PHE A 387 10.98 -1.27 9.97
CA PHE A 387 12.08 -0.30 10.06
C PHE A 387 13.39 -0.93 10.52
N LEU A 388 13.36 -1.95 11.38
CA LEU A 388 14.56 -2.71 11.77
C LEU A 388 15.18 -3.51 10.59
N TYR A 389 14.38 -3.89 9.62
CA TYR A 389 14.91 -4.45 8.37
C TYR A 389 15.56 -3.39 7.49
N LEU A 390 14.90 -2.27 7.33
CA LEU A 390 15.30 -1.21 6.40
C LEU A 390 16.47 -0.38 6.94
N LEU A 391 16.43 0.00 8.19
CA LEU A 391 17.33 0.98 8.81
C LEU A 391 18.26 0.31 9.84
N PRO A 392 19.40 0.95 10.19
CA PRO A 392 20.13 0.62 11.41
C PRO A 392 19.26 0.85 12.67
N LEU A 393 19.62 0.19 13.79
CA LEU A 393 18.80 0.14 15.00
C LEU A 393 18.36 1.54 15.51
N VAL A 394 19.30 2.45 15.66
CA VAL A 394 18.99 3.80 16.24
C VAL A 394 18.08 4.60 15.30
N PRO A 395 18.35 4.76 13.99
CA PRO A 395 17.42 5.37 13.06
C PRO A 395 16.05 4.70 13.02
N ALA A 396 15.98 3.36 13.08
CA ALA A 396 14.72 2.62 13.07
C ALA A 396 13.84 2.97 14.28
N LEU A 397 14.42 2.91 15.48
CA LEU A 397 13.72 3.27 16.73
C LEU A 397 13.30 4.74 16.74
N LYS A 398 14.18 5.65 16.30
CA LYS A 398 13.85 7.08 16.21
C LYS A 398 12.67 7.32 15.26
N THR A 399 12.71 6.78 14.06
CA THR A 399 11.64 6.91 13.08
C THR A 399 10.32 6.36 13.60
N TRP A 400 10.35 5.18 14.22
CA TRP A 400 9.16 4.56 14.78
C TRP A 400 8.57 5.39 15.92
N LEU A 401 9.38 5.83 16.90
CA LEU A 401 8.93 6.65 18.02
C LEU A 401 8.37 7.99 17.56
N GLU A 402 9.02 8.64 16.58
CA GLU A 402 8.51 9.89 16.01
C GLU A 402 7.18 9.67 15.30
N GLY A 403 7.05 8.59 14.51
CA GLY A 403 5.80 8.22 13.84
C GLY A 403 4.68 7.92 14.84
N VAL A 404 4.95 7.10 15.86
CA VAL A 404 3.99 6.79 16.93
C VAL A 404 3.53 8.06 17.64
N ARG A 405 4.46 8.94 18.04
CA ARG A 405 4.12 10.22 18.71
C ARG A 405 3.31 11.15 17.82
N LEU A 406 3.67 11.23 16.54
CA LEU A 406 3.02 12.13 15.60
C LEU A 406 1.58 11.67 15.31
N TYR A 407 1.40 10.40 15.04
CA TYR A 407 0.10 9.83 14.69
C TYR A 407 -0.78 9.55 15.90
N HIS A 408 -0.19 9.31 17.10
CA HIS A 408 -0.98 9.20 18.34
C HIS A 408 -1.73 10.51 18.68
N LYS A 409 -1.20 11.66 18.31
CA LYS A 409 -1.95 12.93 18.40
C LYS A 409 -3.21 12.93 17.55
N ASN A 410 -3.29 12.07 16.56
CA ASN A 410 -4.47 11.87 15.74
C ASN A 410 -5.54 11.01 16.42
N ASP A 411 -5.20 10.29 17.46
CA ASP A 411 -6.06 9.30 18.12
C ASP A 411 -6.82 9.87 19.35
N CYS A 412 -6.46 11.08 19.77
CA CYS A 412 -6.97 11.69 21.03
C CYS A 412 -7.97 12.83 20.78
#